data_8c11d3b8db12a5d49f95bc98635aeabe
#
_entry.id   8c11d3b8db12a5d49f95bc98635aeabe
#
_cell.length_a   1.000
_cell.length_b   1.000
_cell.length_c   1.000
_cell.angle_alpha   90.00
_cell.angle_beta   90.00
_cell.angle_gamma   90.00
#
_symmetry.space_group_name_H-M   'P 1'
#
loop_
_entity.id
_entity.type
_entity.pdbx_description
1 polymer ?
#
loop_
_entity_poly.entity_id
_entity_poly.type
_entity_poly.pdbx_seq_one_letter_code
_entity_poly.pdbx_strand_id
1 'polypeptide(L)'
;MLRKILKILVVTALFVAATPLAASADNSEFEADLDPGQEVQTPAVVSDGEGEAEFTVKRNKIRFELEWEDLTSGVVAGHIHCAAAGANGMVGVTLIHEPQGADDKVRGSFTAPDTGNACGWITLNDVLTAMVTGNAYVNVHTTNFPMGEIRGQIEID
;
A
#
# COMPACT_ATOMS: atom_id res chain seq x y z
N MET A 1 54.08 -45.26 -35.81
CA MET A 1 52.60 -45.11 -35.85
C MET A 1 52.13 -44.60 -34.49
N LEU A 2 51.86 -43.29 -34.38
CA LEU A 2 51.48 -42.65 -33.10
C LEU A 2 49.94 -42.47 -33.10
N ARG A 3 49.21 -43.20 -32.24
CA ARG A 3 47.76 -43.04 -32.07
C ARG A 3 47.48 -41.85 -31.19
N LYS A 4 46.90 -40.79 -31.77
CA LYS A 4 46.38 -39.66 -31.04
C LYS A 4 45.04 -40.06 -30.38
N ILE A 5 45.00 -40.04 -29.04
CA ILE A 5 43.80 -40.25 -28.27
C ILE A 5 43.09 -38.91 -28.17
N LEU A 6 41.93 -38.76 -28.78
CA LEU A 6 41.05 -37.61 -28.71
C LEU A 6 40.28 -37.67 -27.40
N LYS A 7 40.59 -36.79 -26.44
CA LYS A 7 39.81 -36.63 -25.19
C LYS A 7 38.58 -35.77 -25.49
N ILE A 8 37.41 -36.40 -25.51
CA ILE A 8 36.12 -35.70 -25.60
C ILE A 8 35.81 -35.14 -24.18
N LEU A 9 35.83 -33.84 -24.06
CA LEU A 9 35.40 -33.13 -22.83
C LEU A 9 33.88 -33.03 -22.87
N VAL A 10 33.19 -33.82 -22.05
CA VAL A 10 31.74 -33.73 -21.87
C VAL A 10 31.48 -32.59 -20.84
N VAL A 11 31.03 -31.44 -21.33
CA VAL A 11 30.54 -30.34 -20.49
C VAL A 11 29.10 -30.63 -20.14
N THR A 12 28.84 -31.14 -18.96
CA THR A 12 27.49 -31.26 -18.41
C THR A 12 27.01 -29.87 -17.95
N ALA A 13 26.14 -29.24 -18.72
CA ALA A 13 25.46 -28.01 -18.31
C ALA A 13 24.44 -28.37 -17.21
N LEU A 14 24.72 -27.91 -15.97
CA LEU A 14 23.78 -28.02 -14.87
C LEU A 14 22.71 -26.94 -15.06
N PHE A 15 21.53 -27.34 -15.54
CA PHE A 15 20.34 -26.47 -15.59
C PHE A 15 19.81 -26.36 -14.16
N VAL A 16 20.10 -25.26 -13.48
CA VAL A 16 19.41 -24.88 -12.25
C VAL A 16 18.06 -24.33 -12.66
N ALA A 17 17.00 -25.13 -12.54
CA ALA A 17 15.64 -24.65 -12.67
C ALA A 17 15.35 -23.74 -11.48
N ALA A 18 15.32 -22.43 -11.70
CA ALA A 18 14.78 -21.49 -10.73
C ALA A 18 13.26 -21.74 -10.64
N THR A 19 12.83 -22.45 -9.61
CA THR A 19 11.40 -22.49 -9.25
C THR A 19 11.00 -21.08 -8.81
N PRO A 20 9.98 -20.46 -9.42
CA PRO A 20 9.45 -19.24 -8.88
C PRO A 20 8.90 -19.56 -7.47
N LEU A 21 9.46 -18.92 -6.46
CA LEU A 21 8.86 -18.90 -5.13
C LEU A 21 7.55 -18.13 -5.31
N ALA A 22 6.44 -18.82 -5.49
CA ALA A 22 5.13 -18.24 -5.32
C ALA A 22 5.03 -17.89 -3.83
N ALA A 23 5.36 -16.65 -3.48
CA ALA A 23 5.05 -16.11 -2.17
C ALA A 23 3.54 -16.25 -2.00
N SER A 24 3.13 -17.09 -1.06
CA SER A 24 1.73 -17.20 -0.68
C SER A 24 1.35 -15.86 -0.06
N ALA A 25 0.63 -15.04 -0.80
CA ALA A 25 0.11 -13.74 -0.32
C ALA A 25 -0.96 -13.89 0.78
N ASP A 26 -1.22 -15.12 1.20
CA ASP A 26 -2.10 -15.43 2.31
C ASP A 26 -1.33 -15.17 3.62
N ASN A 27 -1.68 -14.09 4.31
CA ASN A 27 -1.12 -13.52 5.55
C ASN A 27 0.05 -12.53 5.38
N SER A 28 0.20 -11.83 4.26
CA SER A 28 1.07 -10.67 4.19
C SER A 28 0.46 -9.54 5.01
N GLU A 29 1.30 -8.85 5.76
CA GLU A 29 0.95 -7.69 6.57
C GLU A 29 1.63 -6.46 5.98
N PHE A 30 0.94 -5.33 6.09
CA PHE A 30 1.43 -4.03 5.63
C PHE A 30 1.06 -2.99 6.66
N GLU A 31 1.85 -1.96 6.76
CA GLU A 31 1.65 -0.83 7.65
C GLU A 31 1.83 0.50 6.91
N ALA A 32 1.33 1.56 7.50
CA ALA A 32 1.60 2.92 7.09
C ALA A 32 1.56 3.83 8.32
N ASP A 33 2.68 4.48 8.63
CA ASP A 33 2.76 5.56 9.61
C ASP A 33 2.34 6.86 8.94
N LEU A 34 1.31 7.51 9.47
CA LEU A 34 0.74 8.72 8.89
C LEU A 34 1.16 9.96 9.68
N ASP A 35 1.68 10.95 8.99
CA ASP A 35 2.01 12.26 9.54
C ASP A 35 1.80 13.39 8.52
N PRO A 36 1.71 14.67 8.97
CA PRO A 36 1.51 15.81 8.07
C PRO A 36 2.71 16.11 7.17
N GLY A 37 3.91 15.68 7.57
CA GLY A 37 5.15 15.93 6.83
C GLY A 37 5.24 15.12 5.53
N GLN A 38 4.47 14.04 5.41
CA GLN A 38 4.37 13.24 4.19
C GLN A 38 3.36 13.82 3.18
N GLU A 39 2.53 14.78 3.57
CA GLU A 39 1.60 15.45 2.68
C GLU A 39 2.30 16.24 1.58
N VAL A 40 1.76 16.15 0.35
CA VAL A 40 2.29 16.85 -0.82
C VAL A 40 1.36 18.02 -1.18
N GLN A 41 1.45 19.08 -0.39
CA GLN A 41 0.60 20.28 -0.53
C GLN A 41 1.42 21.57 -0.48
N THR A 42 0.85 22.64 -1.01
CA THR A 42 1.42 24.01 -0.91
C THR A 42 0.29 24.98 -0.56
N PRO A 43 0.35 25.68 0.61
CA PRO A 43 1.39 25.56 1.65
C PRO A 43 1.41 24.18 2.31
N ALA A 44 2.53 23.84 2.96
CA ALA A 44 2.66 22.59 3.71
C ALA A 44 1.62 22.52 4.84
N VAL A 45 1.16 21.34 5.16
CA VAL A 45 0.27 21.10 6.30
C VAL A 45 1.01 21.39 7.60
N VAL A 46 0.36 22.09 8.50
CA VAL A 46 0.84 22.36 9.86
C VAL A 46 -0.19 21.77 10.83
N SER A 47 0.13 20.61 11.35
CA SER A 47 -0.68 19.83 12.29
C SER A 47 0.25 19.02 13.17
N ASP A 48 -0.19 18.67 14.37
CA ASP A 48 0.45 17.70 15.26
C ASP A 48 -0.18 16.30 15.12
N GLY A 49 -1.12 16.14 14.18
CA GLY A 49 -1.84 14.89 13.94
C GLY A 49 -0.93 13.75 13.54
N GLU A 50 -1.22 12.57 14.04
CA GLU A 50 -0.54 11.34 13.67
C GLU A 50 -1.54 10.19 13.51
N GLY A 51 -1.13 9.11 12.85
CA GLY A 51 -1.96 7.93 12.69
C GLY A 51 -1.18 6.73 12.20
N GLU A 52 -1.83 5.58 12.29
CA GLU A 52 -1.31 4.30 11.84
C GLU A 52 -2.38 3.52 11.08
N ALA A 53 -1.98 2.89 10.00
CA ALA A 53 -2.85 1.99 9.25
C ALA A 53 -2.20 0.61 9.14
N GLU A 54 -2.88 -0.42 9.62
CA GLU A 54 -2.48 -1.81 9.51
C GLU A 54 -3.35 -2.54 8.49
N PHE A 55 -2.75 -3.38 7.65
CA PHE A 55 -3.46 -4.19 6.66
C PHE A 55 -3.06 -5.65 6.77
N THR A 56 -4.04 -6.55 6.77
CA THR A 56 -3.81 -7.99 6.73
C THR A 56 -4.50 -8.60 5.50
N VAL A 57 -3.72 -9.23 4.64
CA VAL A 57 -4.23 -9.95 3.47
C VAL A 57 -4.79 -11.30 3.90
N LYS A 58 -6.04 -11.59 3.55
CA LYS A 58 -6.73 -12.86 3.85
C LYS A 58 -7.43 -13.37 2.61
N ARG A 59 -6.81 -14.29 1.89
CA ARG A 59 -7.36 -14.91 0.67
C ARG A 59 -7.85 -13.86 -0.35
N ASN A 60 -9.16 -13.56 -0.34
CA ASN A 60 -9.83 -12.68 -1.30
C ASN A 60 -10.24 -11.34 -0.70
N LYS A 61 -9.66 -10.93 0.42
CA LYS A 61 -9.93 -9.63 1.06
C LYS A 61 -8.71 -9.07 1.78
N ILE A 62 -8.66 -7.77 1.94
CA ILE A 62 -7.76 -7.07 2.84
C ILE A 62 -8.59 -6.58 4.03
N ARG A 63 -8.16 -6.91 5.24
CA ARG A 63 -8.66 -6.29 6.46
C ARG A 63 -7.78 -5.11 6.78
N PHE A 64 -8.35 -4.07 7.37
CA PHE A 64 -7.60 -2.92 7.83
C PHE A 64 -8.07 -2.45 9.21
N GLU A 65 -7.15 -1.86 9.94
CA GLU A 65 -7.35 -0.97 11.07
C GLU A 65 -6.65 0.35 10.72
N LEU A 66 -7.33 1.47 10.95
CA LEU A 66 -6.79 2.81 10.76
C LEU A 66 -7.15 3.60 12.01
N GLU A 67 -6.16 4.07 12.75
CA GLU A 67 -6.34 4.92 13.92
C GLU A 67 -5.56 6.23 13.73
N TRP A 68 -6.01 7.27 14.42
CA TRP A 68 -5.43 8.59 14.38
C TRP A 68 -5.71 9.36 15.67
N GLU A 69 -4.85 10.31 15.97
CA GLU A 69 -4.97 11.20 17.11
C GLU A 69 -4.42 12.61 16.80
N ASP A 70 -4.75 13.56 17.65
CA ASP A 70 -4.29 14.97 17.61
C ASP A 70 -4.59 15.68 16.27
N LEU A 71 -5.64 15.27 15.53
CA LEU A 71 -6.06 15.97 14.34
C LEU A 71 -6.73 17.31 14.68
N THR A 72 -6.55 18.29 13.80
CA THR A 72 -7.05 19.65 14.01
C THR A 72 -8.56 19.79 13.95
N SER A 73 -9.27 18.81 13.42
CA SER A 73 -10.74 18.74 13.34
C SER A 73 -11.22 17.33 13.00
N GLY A 74 -12.54 17.12 13.04
CA GLY A 74 -13.14 15.82 12.70
C GLY A 74 -12.81 15.35 11.28
N VAL A 75 -12.60 14.05 11.16
CA VAL A 75 -12.31 13.36 9.90
C VAL A 75 -13.56 13.32 9.03
N VAL A 76 -13.40 13.65 7.76
CA VAL A 76 -14.48 13.63 6.76
C VAL A 76 -14.31 12.50 5.74
N ALA A 77 -13.09 11.99 5.54
CA ALA A 77 -12.80 10.86 4.66
C ALA A 77 -11.44 10.24 4.96
N GLY A 78 -11.27 8.97 4.58
CA GLY A 78 -9.98 8.27 4.58
C GLY A 78 -9.90 7.33 3.39
N HIS A 79 -8.78 7.34 2.70
CA HIS A 79 -8.63 6.62 1.43
C HIS A 79 -7.27 5.92 1.30
N ILE A 80 -7.23 4.91 0.43
CA ILE A 80 -5.99 4.47 -0.21
C ILE A 80 -5.91 5.14 -1.59
N HIS A 81 -4.81 5.83 -1.84
CA HIS A 81 -4.49 6.51 -3.09
C HIS A 81 -3.38 5.76 -3.86
N CYS A 82 -3.32 5.98 -5.18
CA CYS A 82 -2.33 5.36 -6.06
C CYS A 82 -1.22 6.34 -6.45
N ALA A 83 -0.13 6.40 -5.69
CA ALA A 83 1.12 7.06 -6.07
C ALA A 83 2.28 6.59 -5.17
N ALA A 84 3.49 6.80 -5.64
CA ALA A 84 4.70 6.67 -4.84
C ALA A 84 4.83 7.81 -3.82
N ALA A 85 5.73 7.64 -2.84
CA ALA A 85 6.06 8.67 -1.87
C ALA A 85 6.46 9.98 -2.57
N GLY A 86 6.00 11.12 -2.03
CA GLY A 86 6.27 12.46 -2.57
C GLY A 86 5.48 12.83 -3.84
N ALA A 87 4.50 12.02 -4.25
CA ALA A 87 3.60 12.33 -5.37
C ALA A 87 2.13 12.18 -4.94
N ASN A 88 1.26 13.07 -5.47
CA ASN A 88 -0.18 12.93 -5.27
C ASN A 88 -0.78 11.96 -6.28
N GLY A 89 -1.67 11.09 -5.81
CA GLY A 89 -2.40 10.12 -6.60
C GLY A 89 -3.91 10.26 -6.47
N MET A 90 -4.61 9.48 -7.25
CA MET A 90 -6.08 9.43 -7.23
C MET A 90 -6.55 8.43 -6.17
N VAL A 91 -7.82 8.54 -5.76
CA VAL A 91 -8.47 7.58 -4.85
C VAL A 91 -8.67 6.25 -5.56
N GLY A 92 -8.26 5.17 -4.88
CA GLY A 92 -8.45 3.80 -5.32
C GLY A 92 -9.39 2.99 -4.43
N VAL A 93 -9.33 3.23 -3.09
CA VAL A 93 -10.19 2.55 -2.09
C VAL A 93 -10.62 3.56 -1.03
N THR A 94 -11.90 3.61 -0.71
CA THR A 94 -12.44 4.36 0.41
C THR A 94 -12.41 3.50 1.68
N LEU A 95 -11.75 3.99 2.73
CA LEU A 95 -11.65 3.34 4.05
C LEU A 95 -12.66 3.92 5.05
N ILE A 96 -12.87 5.23 5.03
CA ILE A 96 -13.79 5.94 5.92
C ILE A 96 -14.96 6.47 5.09
N HIS A 97 -16.16 5.96 5.35
CA HIS A 97 -17.39 6.30 4.62
C HIS A 97 -18.28 7.32 5.34
N GLU A 98 -18.09 7.49 6.66
CA GLU A 98 -18.87 8.38 7.51
C GLU A 98 -17.95 9.26 8.35
N PRO A 99 -18.31 10.50 8.67
CA PRO A 99 -17.48 11.38 9.49
C PRO A 99 -17.15 10.78 10.86
N GLN A 100 -15.93 11.00 11.31
CA GLN A 100 -15.37 10.53 12.58
C GLN A 100 -14.86 11.68 13.45
N GLY A 101 -14.49 11.38 14.70
CA GLY A 101 -13.82 12.33 15.61
C GLY A 101 -12.41 12.72 15.17
N ALA A 102 -11.80 13.65 15.90
CA ALA A 102 -10.41 14.05 15.70
C ALA A 102 -9.41 13.01 16.27
N ASP A 103 -9.88 12.21 17.22
CA ASP A 103 -9.16 11.07 17.82
C ASP A 103 -10.10 9.87 17.76
N ASP A 104 -9.83 8.91 16.92
CA ASP A 104 -10.70 7.76 16.70
C ASP A 104 -9.99 6.64 15.94
N LYS A 105 -10.71 5.55 15.69
CA LYS A 105 -10.27 4.46 14.83
C LYS A 105 -11.40 3.80 14.07
N VAL A 106 -11.08 3.30 12.89
CA VAL A 106 -12.01 2.47 12.11
C VAL A 106 -11.37 1.13 11.76
N ARG A 107 -12.23 0.11 11.67
CA ARG A 107 -11.85 -1.23 11.21
C ARG A 107 -12.78 -1.66 10.11
N GLY A 108 -12.22 -2.29 9.10
CA GLY A 108 -13.02 -2.77 7.98
C GLY A 108 -12.33 -3.85 7.16
N SER A 109 -12.91 -4.11 6.02
CA SER A 109 -12.29 -4.95 4.99
C SER A 109 -12.90 -4.65 3.63
N PHE A 110 -12.09 -4.82 2.59
CA PHE A 110 -12.55 -4.72 1.20
C PHE A 110 -12.06 -5.92 0.38
N THR A 111 -12.78 -6.23 -0.69
CA THR A 111 -12.51 -7.37 -1.60
C THR A 111 -12.18 -6.91 -3.01
N ALA A 112 -12.29 -5.62 -3.27
CA ALA A 112 -11.99 -4.96 -4.54
C ALA A 112 -11.77 -3.47 -4.28
N PRO A 113 -11.11 -2.74 -5.19
CA PRO A 113 -11.07 -1.29 -5.18
C PRO A 113 -12.45 -0.70 -5.47
N ASP A 114 -12.61 0.60 -5.26
CA ASP A 114 -13.85 1.32 -5.55
C ASP A 114 -14.19 1.22 -7.03
N THR A 115 -15.47 1.01 -7.33
CA THR A 115 -15.93 0.92 -8.71
C THR A 115 -15.72 2.24 -9.45
N GLY A 116 -15.02 2.18 -10.59
CA GLY A 116 -14.76 3.37 -11.40
C GLY A 116 -13.69 4.31 -10.80
N ASN A 117 -12.85 3.82 -9.86
CA ASN A 117 -11.77 4.59 -9.30
C ASN A 117 -10.80 5.10 -10.39
N ALA A 118 -10.18 6.26 -10.14
CA ALA A 118 -9.31 6.90 -11.12
C ALA A 118 -7.87 6.35 -11.12
N CYS A 119 -7.52 5.41 -10.21
CA CYS A 119 -6.28 4.66 -10.26
C CYS A 119 -6.23 3.64 -11.41
N GLY A 120 -7.39 3.30 -11.98
CA GLY A 120 -7.52 2.24 -12.97
C GLY A 120 -7.42 0.83 -12.37
N TRP A 121 -7.51 0.70 -11.06
CA TRP A 121 -7.55 -0.60 -10.38
C TRP A 121 -8.89 -1.28 -10.61
N ILE A 122 -8.87 -2.56 -10.94
CA ILE A 122 -10.06 -3.38 -11.23
C ILE A 122 -10.24 -4.48 -10.21
N THR A 123 -9.14 -5.04 -9.71
CA THR A 123 -9.11 -6.20 -8.85
C THR A 123 -8.38 -5.91 -7.53
N LEU A 124 -8.63 -6.75 -6.52
CA LEU A 124 -7.85 -6.70 -5.27
C LEU A 124 -6.34 -6.86 -5.53
N ASN A 125 -5.96 -7.63 -6.55
CA ASN A 125 -4.56 -7.85 -6.89
C ASN A 125 -3.88 -6.58 -7.44
N ASP A 126 -4.62 -5.67 -8.06
CA ASP A 126 -4.07 -4.38 -8.51
C ASP A 126 -3.72 -3.51 -7.28
N VAL A 127 -4.59 -3.51 -6.25
CA VAL A 127 -4.31 -2.83 -4.97
C VAL A 127 -3.08 -3.44 -4.30
N LEU A 128 -3.03 -4.78 -4.16
CA LEU A 128 -1.89 -5.48 -3.56
C LEU A 128 -0.59 -5.21 -4.31
N THR A 129 -0.63 -5.18 -5.65
CA THR A 129 0.53 -4.86 -6.46
C THR A 129 1.03 -3.45 -6.17
N ALA A 130 0.12 -2.48 -6.05
CA ALA A 130 0.47 -1.10 -5.71
C ALA A 130 1.09 -1.01 -4.30
N MET A 131 0.53 -1.71 -3.31
CA MET A 131 1.07 -1.77 -1.95
C MET A 131 2.50 -2.35 -1.95
N VAL A 132 2.69 -3.55 -2.54
CA VAL A 132 4.01 -4.23 -2.61
C VAL A 132 5.07 -3.40 -3.34
N THR A 133 4.67 -2.61 -4.32
CA THR A 133 5.60 -1.81 -5.14
C THR A 133 5.80 -0.37 -4.65
N GLY A 134 5.26 -0.02 -3.46
CA GLY A 134 5.38 1.33 -2.89
C GLY A 134 4.62 2.39 -3.70
N ASN A 135 3.54 2.00 -4.37
CA ASN A 135 2.68 2.88 -5.17
C ASN A 135 1.27 3.03 -4.59
N ALA A 136 1.14 2.87 -3.28
CA ALA A 136 -0.09 3.11 -2.56
C ALA A 136 0.19 3.82 -1.23
N TYR A 137 -0.66 4.76 -0.85
CA TYR A 137 -0.57 5.46 0.42
C TYR A 137 -1.96 5.67 1.04
N VAL A 138 -2.01 5.73 2.37
CA VAL A 138 -3.20 6.14 3.12
C VAL A 138 -3.20 7.65 3.27
N ASN A 139 -4.38 8.27 3.16
CA ASN A 139 -4.57 9.69 3.42
C ASN A 139 -5.86 9.90 4.24
N VAL A 140 -5.77 10.69 5.31
CA VAL A 140 -6.90 11.07 6.16
C VAL A 140 -7.19 12.55 5.95
N HIS A 141 -8.45 12.82 5.59
CA HIS A 141 -8.95 14.16 5.27
C HIS A 141 -9.81 14.66 6.43
N THR A 142 -9.60 15.91 6.81
CA THR A 142 -10.40 16.58 7.87
C THR A 142 -11.15 17.79 7.33
N THR A 143 -12.03 18.33 8.15
CA THR A 143 -12.73 19.58 7.80
C THR A 143 -11.75 20.74 7.56
N ASN A 144 -10.67 20.81 8.33
CA ASN A 144 -9.64 21.86 8.18
C ASN A 144 -8.70 21.60 7.00
N PHE A 145 -8.44 20.33 6.70
CA PHE A 145 -7.57 19.89 5.60
C PHE A 145 -8.30 18.93 4.65
N PRO A 146 -9.19 19.44 3.79
CA PRO A 146 -9.97 18.60 2.89
C PRO A 146 -9.14 17.94 1.77
N MET A 147 -7.88 18.35 1.59
CA MET A 147 -6.94 17.73 0.66
C MET A 147 -6.04 16.66 1.33
N GLY A 148 -6.20 16.45 2.64
CA GLY A 148 -5.45 15.55 3.50
C GLY A 148 -4.77 16.29 4.65
N GLU A 149 -4.84 15.76 5.86
CA GLU A 149 -4.14 16.29 7.04
C GLU A 149 -2.94 15.44 7.39
N ILE A 150 -3.11 14.11 7.36
CA ILE A 150 -2.03 13.13 7.56
C ILE A 150 -2.02 12.10 6.44
N ARG A 151 -0.81 11.66 6.09
CA ARG A 151 -0.55 10.71 5.02
C ARG A 151 0.55 9.74 5.42
N GLY A 152 0.45 8.47 5.01
CA GLY A 152 1.48 7.46 5.19
C GLY A 152 1.61 6.57 3.96
N GLN A 153 2.85 6.34 3.49
CA GLN A 153 3.13 5.37 2.43
C GLN A 153 2.92 3.96 2.97
N ILE A 154 2.23 3.09 2.21
CA ILE A 154 2.02 1.70 2.62
C ILE A 154 3.28 0.89 2.31
N GLU A 155 3.80 0.19 3.33
CA GLU A 155 5.00 -0.62 3.27
C GLU A 155 4.71 -2.05 3.75
N ILE A 156 5.60 -2.99 3.47
CA ILE A 156 5.51 -4.37 3.97
C ILE A 156 6.04 -4.38 5.41
N ASP A 157 5.23 -4.90 6.36
CA ASP A 157 5.65 -5.14 7.72
C ASP A 157 6.66 -6.31 7.85
#